data_ca6574f424285f2cd28ed8e95ba471c0
#
_entry.id   ca6574f424285f2cd28ed8e95ba471c0
#
_cell.length_a   1.000
_cell.length_b   1.000
_cell.length_c   1.000
_cell.angle_alpha   90.00
_cell.angle_beta   90.00
_cell.angle_gamma   90.00
#
_symmetry.space_group_name_H-M   'P 1'
#
loop_
_entity.id
_entity.type
_entity.pdbx_description
1 polymer ?
#
loop_
_entity_poly.entity_id
_entity_poly.type
_entity_poly.pdbx_seq_one_letter_code
_entity_poly.pdbx_strand_id
1 'polypeptide(L)'
;MSDRDKIWTFLMSEISNPYGVAGLMGNIEAESAYIPINLQDAFEKRLAFTDRTYTDAVDCGIYSREQFTKDGAGYGLAQWTYHTRKAGLYDYCKASNASIGSLFPQLGFMVDELREMGLIDKLKTAKSVKEASDLILTKYEMPADQSESVKDYRARKGLNVYAYYVGDKNNLVRNYLNEAQALISKALDILN
;
A
#
# COMPACT_ATOMS: atom_id res chain seq x y z
N MET A 1 -12.67 14.01 3.98
CA MET A 1 -11.79 12.93 4.49
C MET A 1 -11.02 12.38 3.32
N SER A 2 -9.67 12.40 3.37
CA SER A 2 -8.80 11.85 2.33
C SER A 2 -8.89 10.31 2.30
N ASP A 3 -8.44 9.66 1.21
CA ASP A 3 -8.39 8.21 1.17
C ASP A 3 -7.43 7.65 2.22
N ARG A 4 -6.30 8.32 2.49
CA ARG A 4 -5.41 8.00 3.60
C ARG A 4 -6.14 7.94 4.95
N ASP A 5 -7.01 8.92 5.24
CA ASP A 5 -7.78 8.95 6.50
C ASP A 5 -8.80 7.80 6.57
N LYS A 6 -9.45 7.50 5.44
CA LYS A 6 -10.40 6.37 5.35
C LYS A 6 -9.69 5.04 5.57
N ILE A 7 -8.50 4.86 4.95
CA ILE A 7 -7.66 3.66 5.13
C ILE A 7 -7.25 3.51 6.59
N TRP A 8 -6.74 4.57 7.23
CA TRP A 8 -6.39 4.54 8.65
C TRP A 8 -7.57 4.11 9.52
N THR A 9 -8.73 4.76 9.33
CA THR A 9 -9.92 4.46 10.14
C THR A 9 -10.39 3.03 9.95
N PHE A 10 -10.43 2.54 8.70
CA PHE A 10 -10.82 1.18 8.39
C PHE A 10 -9.85 0.16 8.99
N LEU A 11 -8.54 0.33 8.78
CA LEU A 11 -7.54 -0.60 9.30
C LEU A 11 -7.47 -0.58 10.83
N MET A 12 -7.70 0.57 11.48
CA MET A 12 -7.80 0.64 12.95
C MET A 12 -9.00 -0.14 13.49
N SER A 13 -10.12 -0.23 12.77
CA SER A 13 -11.26 -1.06 13.19
C SER A 13 -10.95 -2.57 13.12
N GLU A 14 -10.07 -3.01 12.21
CA GLU A 14 -9.71 -4.42 12.00
C GLU A 14 -8.52 -4.88 12.88
N ILE A 15 -7.52 -4.01 13.03
CA ILE A 15 -6.24 -4.34 13.67
C ILE A 15 -6.16 -3.82 15.11
N SER A 16 -6.77 -2.66 15.40
CA SER A 16 -6.79 -2.03 16.73
C SER A 16 -5.40 -1.78 17.36
N ASN A 17 -4.33 -1.75 16.55
CA ASN A 17 -2.97 -1.45 16.97
C ASN A 17 -2.34 -0.41 16.04
N PRO A 18 -2.07 0.80 16.53
CA PRO A 18 -1.54 1.88 15.69
C PRO A 18 -0.17 1.57 15.08
N TYR A 19 0.69 0.75 15.73
CA TYR A 19 1.94 0.30 15.14
C TYR A 19 1.69 -0.65 13.95
N GLY A 20 0.78 -1.60 14.12
CA GLY A 20 0.38 -2.54 13.07
C GLY A 20 -0.20 -1.82 11.85
N VAL A 21 -1.14 -0.90 12.09
CA VAL A 21 -1.79 -0.11 11.04
C VAL A 21 -0.78 0.80 10.34
N ALA A 22 0.06 1.51 11.07
CA ALA A 22 1.05 2.40 10.48
C ALA A 22 2.08 1.64 9.63
N GLY A 23 2.54 0.47 10.08
CA GLY A 23 3.47 -0.38 9.32
C GLY A 23 2.85 -0.91 8.02
N LEU A 24 1.59 -1.37 8.05
CA LEU A 24 0.84 -1.77 6.86
C LEU A 24 0.65 -0.57 5.91
N MET A 25 0.23 0.58 6.42
CA MET A 25 0.01 1.77 5.60
C MET A 25 1.30 2.31 4.96
N GLY A 26 2.45 2.15 5.61
CA GLY A 26 3.74 2.50 5.01
C GLY A 26 4.07 1.67 3.77
N ASN A 27 3.67 0.40 3.76
CA ASN A 27 3.76 -0.47 2.58
C ASN A 27 2.76 -0.06 1.50
N ILE A 28 1.49 0.17 1.83
CA ILE A 28 0.48 0.67 0.87
C ILE A 28 0.93 1.99 0.22
N GLU A 29 1.52 2.91 0.99
CA GLU A 29 2.05 4.17 0.45
C GLU A 29 3.19 3.92 -0.55
N ALA A 30 4.05 2.95 -0.28
CA ALA A 30 5.14 2.61 -1.17
C ALA A 30 4.66 1.93 -2.47
N GLU A 31 3.58 1.14 -2.41
CA GLU A 31 3.01 0.43 -3.56
C GLU A 31 2.18 1.34 -4.47
N SER A 32 1.32 2.17 -3.91
CA SER A 32 0.28 2.86 -4.67
C SER A 32 0.03 4.32 -4.28
N ALA A 33 0.80 4.87 -3.32
CA ALA A 33 0.52 6.20 -2.74
C ALA A 33 -0.95 6.33 -2.26
N TYR A 34 -1.56 5.24 -1.78
CA TYR A 34 -2.98 5.16 -1.37
C TYR A 34 -4.00 5.31 -2.51
N ILE A 35 -3.59 5.16 -3.77
CA ILE A 35 -4.45 5.30 -4.95
C ILE A 35 -5.06 3.93 -5.31
N PRO A 36 -6.37 3.71 -5.13
CA PRO A 36 -6.98 2.40 -5.38
C PRO A 36 -7.13 2.05 -6.86
N ILE A 37 -7.02 3.03 -7.75
CA ILE A 37 -7.06 2.80 -9.20
C ILE A 37 -5.65 2.71 -9.82
N ASN A 38 -4.58 2.72 -9.02
CA ASN A 38 -3.22 2.75 -9.51
C ASN A 38 -2.89 1.53 -10.39
N LEU A 39 -2.63 1.76 -11.65
CA LEU A 39 -2.03 0.80 -12.58
C LEU A 39 -0.51 1.00 -12.55
N GLN A 40 0.25 -0.06 -12.47
CA GLN A 40 1.71 0.01 -12.45
C GLN A 40 2.25 0.81 -13.66
N ASP A 41 2.97 1.91 -13.41
CA ASP A 41 3.44 2.89 -14.41
C ASP A 41 4.10 2.25 -15.64
N ALA A 42 4.92 1.20 -15.43
CA ALA A 42 5.58 0.50 -16.53
C ALA A 42 4.61 -0.17 -17.52
N PHE A 43 3.36 -0.42 -17.08
CA PHE A 43 2.33 -1.07 -17.88
C PHE A 43 1.36 -0.09 -18.54
N GLU A 44 1.31 1.18 -18.13
CA GLU A 44 0.44 2.17 -18.77
C GLU A 44 0.72 2.27 -20.30
N LYS A 45 1.98 2.44 -20.67
CA LYS A 45 2.37 2.47 -22.10
C LYS A 45 2.17 1.12 -22.79
N ARG A 46 2.48 0.01 -22.11
CA ARG A 46 2.39 -1.34 -22.67
C ARG A 46 0.96 -1.74 -23.00
N LEU A 47 0.03 -1.38 -22.11
CA LEU A 47 -1.39 -1.71 -22.25
C LEU A 47 -2.20 -0.59 -22.92
N ALA A 48 -1.59 0.58 -23.14
CA ALA A 48 -2.23 1.78 -23.67
C ALA A 48 -3.41 2.28 -22.83
N PHE A 49 -3.27 2.21 -21.49
CA PHE A 49 -4.25 2.69 -20.53
C PHE A 49 -3.60 3.69 -19.56
N THR A 50 -4.42 4.54 -18.99
CA THR A 50 -4.16 5.25 -17.73
C THR A 50 -4.84 4.51 -16.58
N ASP A 51 -4.54 4.86 -15.33
CA ASP A 51 -5.23 4.33 -14.13
C ASP A 51 -6.75 4.29 -14.32
N ARG A 52 -7.32 5.42 -14.72
CA ARG A 52 -8.76 5.59 -14.89
C ARG A 52 -9.30 4.73 -16.03
N THR A 53 -8.70 4.84 -17.22
CA THR A 53 -9.22 4.13 -18.39
C THR A 53 -9.06 2.61 -18.28
N TYR A 54 -8.02 2.14 -17.57
CA TYR A 54 -7.85 0.73 -17.26
C TYR A 54 -8.97 0.23 -16.33
N THR A 55 -9.21 0.95 -15.24
CA THR A 55 -10.28 0.62 -14.29
C THR A 55 -11.65 0.57 -14.99
N ASP A 56 -11.97 1.62 -15.76
CA ASP A 56 -13.24 1.72 -16.48
C ASP A 56 -13.40 0.58 -17.51
N ALA A 57 -12.32 0.24 -18.25
CA ALA A 57 -12.34 -0.85 -19.24
C ALA A 57 -12.59 -2.23 -18.61
N VAL A 58 -11.99 -2.49 -17.43
CA VAL A 58 -12.24 -3.73 -16.68
C VAL A 58 -13.65 -3.76 -16.11
N ASP A 59 -14.12 -2.65 -15.55
CA ASP A 59 -15.44 -2.57 -14.93
C ASP A 59 -16.57 -2.76 -15.91
N CYS A 60 -16.45 -2.22 -17.13
CA CYS A 60 -17.46 -2.36 -18.19
C CYS A 60 -17.26 -3.63 -19.06
N GLY A 61 -16.22 -4.43 -18.80
CA GLY A 61 -15.96 -5.69 -19.50
C GLY A 61 -15.30 -5.58 -20.87
N ILE A 62 -14.90 -4.37 -21.30
CA ILE A 62 -14.08 -4.16 -22.52
C ILE A 62 -12.71 -4.83 -22.36
N TYR A 63 -12.11 -4.69 -21.17
CA TYR A 63 -10.94 -5.46 -20.76
C TYR A 63 -11.43 -6.59 -19.85
N SER A 64 -11.43 -7.81 -20.40
CA SER A 64 -12.08 -8.94 -19.73
C SER A 64 -11.39 -9.33 -18.43
N ARG A 65 -12.11 -10.07 -17.54
CA ARG A 65 -11.53 -10.66 -16.34
C ARG A 65 -10.26 -11.48 -16.65
N GLU A 66 -10.26 -12.23 -17.75
CA GLU A 66 -9.10 -13.04 -18.15
C GLU A 66 -7.90 -12.16 -18.52
N GLN A 67 -8.10 -11.09 -19.28
CA GLN A 67 -7.05 -10.13 -19.61
C GLN A 67 -6.52 -9.46 -18.33
N PHE A 68 -7.41 -8.93 -17.47
CA PHE A 68 -7.06 -8.32 -16.20
C PHE A 68 -6.18 -9.22 -15.34
N THR A 69 -6.55 -10.49 -15.22
CA THR A 69 -5.84 -11.43 -14.34
C THR A 69 -4.51 -11.91 -14.91
N LYS A 70 -4.33 -11.90 -16.25
CA LYS A 70 -3.15 -12.48 -16.91
C LYS A 70 -2.16 -11.45 -17.47
N ASP A 71 -2.45 -10.15 -17.39
CA ASP A 71 -1.61 -9.09 -17.99
C ASP A 71 -0.26 -8.88 -17.27
N GLY A 72 -0.14 -9.36 -16.03
CA GLY A 72 1.07 -9.22 -15.21
C GLY A 72 1.31 -7.82 -14.65
N ALA A 73 0.36 -6.89 -14.83
CA ALA A 73 0.44 -5.55 -14.27
C ALA A 73 0.03 -5.51 -12.80
N GLY A 74 0.77 -4.78 -11.98
CA GLY A 74 0.34 -4.44 -10.64
C GLY A 74 -0.85 -3.48 -10.66
N TYR A 75 -1.84 -3.69 -9.78
CA TYR A 75 -3.03 -2.85 -9.72
C TYR A 75 -3.51 -2.62 -8.27
N GLY A 76 -3.99 -1.41 -8.01
CA GLY A 76 -4.65 -1.04 -6.77
C GLY A 76 -3.73 -0.85 -5.58
N LEU A 77 -4.30 -0.84 -4.37
CA LEU A 77 -3.63 -0.46 -3.13
C LEU A 77 -2.37 -1.28 -2.82
N ALA A 78 -2.39 -2.60 -3.04
CA ALA A 78 -1.26 -3.51 -2.80
C ALA A 78 -0.56 -3.94 -4.09
N GLN A 79 -0.77 -3.23 -5.21
CA GLN A 79 -0.19 -3.57 -6.51
C GLN A 79 -0.31 -5.07 -6.84
N TRP A 80 -1.53 -5.63 -6.64
CA TRP A 80 -1.80 -7.03 -6.94
C TRP A 80 -1.40 -7.38 -8.36
N THR A 81 -0.42 -8.27 -8.52
CA THR A 81 0.17 -8.65 -9.80
C THR A 81 -0.09 -10.10 -10.14
N TYR A 82 -0.03 -10.99 -9.13
CA TYR A 82 -0.15 -12.42 -9.34
C TYR A 82 -1.58 -12.80 -9.75
N HIS A 83 -1.71 -13.65 -10.78
CA HIS A 83 -3.00 -13.91 -11.44
C HIS A 83 -4.11 -14.39 -10.49
N THR A 84 -3.80 -15.21 -9.49
CA THR A 84 -4.80 -15.67 -8.50
C THR A 84 -5.25 -14.56 -7.58
N ARG A 85 -4.33 -13.68 -7.15
CA ARG A 85 -4.66 -12.53 -6.31
C ARG A 85 -5.50 -11.50 -7.08
N LYS A 86 -5.14 -11.21 -8.34
CA LYS A 86 -5.96 -10.34 -9.21
C LYS A 86 -7.35 -10.94 -9.46
N ALA A 87 -7.44 -12.26 -9.63
CA ALA A 87 -8.73 -12.93 -9.75
C ALA A 87 -9.57 -12.78 -8.48
N GLY A 88 -8.97 -12.99 -7.31
CA GLY A 88 -9.62 -12.78 -6.02
C GLY A 88 -10.12 -11.36 -5.84
N LEU A 89 -9.28 -10.35 -6.13
CA LEU A 89 -9.67 -8.95 -6.09
C LEU A 89 -10.87 -8.65 -7.00
N TYR A 90 -10.81 -9.11 -8.25
CA TYR A 90 -11.90 -8.91 -9.21
C TYR A 90 -13.20 -9.51 -8.70
N ASP A 91 -13.16 -10.78 -8.29
CA ASP A 91 -14.35 -11.51 -7.85
C ASP A 91 -14.92 -10.90 -6.55
N TYR A 92 -14.07 -10.47 -5.61
CA TYR A 92 -14.48 -9.77 -4.39
C TYR A 92 -15.19 -8.45 -4.68
N CYS A 93 -14.65 -7.64 -5.59
CA CYS A 93 -15.28 -6.38 -5.97
C CYS A 93 -16.63 -6.63 -6.69
N LYS A 94 -16.69 -7.59 -7.61
CA LYS A 94 -17.94 -7.91 -8.33
C LYS A 94 -19.01 -8.51 -7.40
N ALA A 95 -18.64 -9.35 -6.45
CA ALA A 95 -19.54 -9.86 -5.42
C ALA A 95 -20.16 -8.75 -4.55
N SER A 96 -19.41 -7.67 -4.35
CA SER A 96 -19.85 -6.46 -3.65
C SER A 96 -20.58 -5.45 -4.56
N ASN A 97 -20.85 -5.80 -5.82
CA ASN A 97 -21.40 -4.91 -6.85
C ASN A 97 -20.63 -3.58 -6.95
N ALA A 98 -19.32 -3.64 -6.86
CA ALA A 98 -18.43 -2.49 -6.83
C ALA A 98 -17.42 -2.51 -7.99
N SER A 99 -16.88 -1.33 -8.31
CA SER A 99 -15.70 -1.18 -9.19
C SER A 99 -14.50 -1.87 -8.60
N ILE A 100 -13.61 -2.42 -9.45
CA ILE A 100 -12.29 -2.92 -9.03
C ILE A 100 -11.43 -1.82 -8.39
N GLY A 101 -11.68 -0.57 -8.73
CA GLY A 101 -11.02 0.62 -8.17
C GLY A 101 -11.66 1.16 -6.90
N SER A 102 -12.64 0.48 -6.31
CA SER A 102 -13.30 0.92 -5.09
C SER A 102 -12.43 0.70 -3.86
N LEU A 103 -12.22 1.76 -3.07
CA LEU A 103 -11.33 1.76 -1.91
C LEU A 103 -11.70 0.69 -0.88
N PHE A 104 -12.95 0.67 -0.41
CA PHE A 104 -13.35 -0.24 0.68
C PHE A 104 -13.38 -1.72 0.26
N PRO A 105 -13.84 -2.11 -0.93
CA PRO A 105 -13.68 -3.48 -1.42
C PRO A 105 -12.22 -3.94 -1.49
N GLN A 106 -11.30 -3.08 -1.94
CA GLN A 106 -9.86 -3.41 -1.94
C GLN A 106 -9.31 -3.59 -0.52
N LEU A 107 -9.71 -2.73 0.41
CA LEU A 107 -9.33 -2.86 1.82
C LEU A 107 -9.90 -4.13 2.46
N GLY A 108 -11.16 -4.46 2.18
CA GLY A 108 -11.79 -5.69 2.65
C GLY A 108 -11.06 -6.93 2.12
N PHE A 109 -10.79 -6.98 0.82
CA PHE A 109 -10.04 -8.07 0.20
C PHE A 109 -8.63 -8.21 0.81
N MET A 110 -7.91 -7.09 0.98
CA MET A 110 -6.59 -7.08 1.63
C MET A 110 -6.65 -7.65 3.06
N VAL A 111 -7.63 -7.25 3.85
CA VAL A 111 -7.79 -7.74 5.23
C VAL A 111 -8.10 -9.23 5.25
N ASP A 112 -8.91 -9.73 4.31
CA ASP A 112 -9.20 -11.15 4.19
C ASP A 112 -7.95 -11.96 3.80
N GLU A 113 -7.14 -11.51 2.82
CA GLU A 113 -5.84 -12.11 2.52
C GLU A 113 -4.93 -12.14 3.76
N LEU A 114 -4.81 -11.00 4.46
CA LEU A 114 -3.97 -10.91 5.68
C LEU A 114 -4.46 -11.84 6.80
N ARG A 115 -5.77 -12.04 6.91
CA ARG A 115 -6.41 -12.94 7.87
C ARG A 115 -6.12 -14.41 7.53
N GLU A 116 -6.30 -14.80 6.28
CA GLU A 116 -5.98 -16.14 5.78
C GLU A 116 -4.50 -16.49 5.97
N MET A 117 -3.61 -15.51 5.83
CA MET A 117 -2.18 -15.67 6.07
C MET A 117 -1.77 -15.63 7.55
N GLY A 118 -2.72 -15.41 8.48
CA GLY A 118 -2.43 -15.28 9.92
C GLY A 118 -1.62 -14.03 10.28
N LEU A 119 -1.65 -12.99 9.44
CA LEU A 119 -0.88 -11.76 9.65
C LEU A 119 -1.64 -10.72 10.49
N ILE A 120 -2.97 -10.76 10.51
CA ILE A 120 -3.77 -9.82 11.31
C ILE A 120 -3.41 -9.89 12.80
N ASP A 121 -3.30 -11.09 13.38
CA ASP A 121 -2.98 -11.24 14.81
C ASP A 121 -1.55 -10.78 15.13
N LYS A 122 -0.62 -10.96 14.20
CA LYS A 122 0.74 -10.42 14.32
C LYS A 122 0.75 -8.89 14.28
N LEU A 123 -0.04 -8.28 13.39
CA LEU A 123 -0.21 -6.84 13.35
C LEU A 123 -0.86 -6.28 14.62
N LYS A 124 -1.86 -6.99 15.19
CA LYS A 124 -2.48 -6.63 16.48
C LYS A 124 -1.50 -6.61 17.64
N THR A 125 -0.44 -7.39 17.57
CA THR A 125 0.54 -7.54 18.66
C THR A 125 1.90 -6.90 18.38
N ALA A 126 2.09 -6.29 17.21
CA ALA A 126 3.34 -5.61 16.82
C ALA A 126 3.76 -4.56 17.85
N LYS A 127 5.06 -4.53 18.18
CA LYS A 127 5.62 -3.64 19.19
C LYS A 127 6.22 -2.35 18.62
N SER A 128 6.37 -2.29 17.30
CA SER A 128 6.88 -1.11 16.60
C SER A 128 6.36 -1.05 15.16
N VAL A 129 6.40 0.16 14.58
CA VAL A 129 6.08 0.37 13.16
C VAL A 129 7.02 -0.43 12.26
N LYS A 130 8.33 -0.50 12.60
CA LYS A 130 9.31 -1.24 11.80
C LYS A 130 8.99 -2.74 11.80
N GLU A 131 8.70 -3.33 12.95
CA GLU A 131 8.30 -4.74 13.04
C GLU A 131 7.09 -5.05 12.16
N ALA A 132 6.06 -4.23 12.22
CA ALA A 132 4.86 -4.39 11.41
C ALA A 132 5.14 -4.19 9.91
N SER A 133 5.95 -3.18 9.56
CA SER A 133 6.31 -2.90 8.16
C SER A 133 7.14 -4.04 7.56
N ASP A 134 8.15 -4.53 8.28
CA ASP A 134 9.00 -5.64 7.83
C ASP A 134 8.20 -6.94 7.67
N LEU A 135 7.23 -7.17 8.58
CA LEU A 135 6.30 -8.30 8.47
C LEU A 135 5.49 -8.26 7.17
N ILE A 136 4.90 -7.10 6.83
CA ILE A 136 4.10 -6.93 5.61
C ILE A 136 4.99 -7.06 4.37
N LEU A 137 6.13 -6.39 4.33
CA LEU A 137 7.04 -6.47 3.20
C LEU A 137 7.48 -7.92 2.91
N THR A 138 7.85 -8.67 3.96
CA THR A 138 8.45 -9.99 3.79
C THR A 138 7.45 -11.13 3.65
N LYS A 139 6.21 -10.94 4.10
CA LYS A 139 5.19 -12.01 4.14
C LYS A 139 3.99 -11.76 3.24
N TYR A 140 3.65 -10.51 2.96
CA TYR A 140 2.48 -10.16 2.17
C TYR A 140 2.84 -9.60 0.79
N GLU A 141 3.71 -8.58 0.72
CA GLU A 141 4.11 -7.96 -0.55
C GLU A 141 5.15 -8.79 -1.29
N MET A 142 6.14 -9.33 -0.58
CA MET A 142 7.21 -10.19 -1.09
C MET A 142 7.88 -9.67 -2.36
N PRO A 143 8.33 -8.40 -2.41
CA PRO A 143 9.04 -7.89 -3.57
C PRO A 143 10.36 -8.63 -3.78
N ALA A 144 10.91 -8.55 -5.00
CA ALA A 144 12.20 -9.18 -5.33
C ALA A 144 13.36 -8.61 -4.49
N ASP A 145 13.34 -7.30 -4.20
CA ASP A 145 14.30 -6.65 -3.30
C ASP A 145 13.70 -6.51 -1.89
N GLN A 146 14.28 -7.23 -0.94
CA GLN A 146 13.95 -7.19 0.49
C GLN A 146 15.15 -6.74 1.34
N SER A 147 16.05 -5.95 0.74
CA SER A 147 17.22 -5.40 1.44
C SER A 147 16.82 -4.51 2.63
N GLU A 148 17.75 -4.29 3.55
CA GLU A 148 17.50 -3.40 4.70
C GLU A 148 17.16 -1.98 4.26
N SER A 149 17.72 -1.50 3.14
CA SER A 149 17.38 -0.18 2.60
C SER A 149 15.90 -0.09 2.17
N VAL A 150 15.34 -1.14 1.56
CA VAL A 150 13.91 -1.21 1.19
C VAL A 150 13.03 -1.32 2.43
N LYS A 151 13.41 -2.14 3.41
CA LYS A 151 12.71 -2.25 4.70
C LYS A 151 12.67 -0.90 5.42
N ASP A 152 13.81 -0.22 5.54
CA ASP A 152 13.91 1.08 6.20
C ASP A 152 13.11 2.16 5.46
N TYR A 153 13.10 2.15 4.13
CA TYR A 153 12.27 3.07 3.33
C TYR A 153 10.78 2.91 3.65
N ARG A 154 10.26 1.67 3.66
CA ARG A 154 8.85 1.41 3.95
C ARG A 154 8.49 1.65 5.41
N ALA A 155 9.38 1.27 6.33
CA ALA A 155 9.21 1.55 7.76
C ALA A 155 9.17 3.06 8.04
N ARG A 156 9.98 3.88 7.36
CA ARG A 156 9.97 5.34 7.47
C ARG A 156 8.64 5.94 7.02
N LYS A 157 8.06 5.46 5.90
CA LYS A 157 6.71 5.86 5.50
C LYS A 157 5.68 5.53 6.59
N GLY A 158 5.76 4.35 7.17
CA GLY A 158 4.92 3.95 8.30
C GLY A 158 5.12 4.83 9.54
N LEU A 159 6.36 5.21 9.86
CA LEU A 159 6.64 6.15 10.96
C LEU A 159 6.00 7.53 10.74
N ASN A 160 5.99 8.03 9.49
CA ASN A 160 5.29 9.27 9.14
C ASN A 160 3.77 9.14 9.31
N VAL A 161 3.20 7.97 8.98
CA VAL A 161 1.78 7.67 9.24
C VAL A 161 1.50 7.67 10.74
N TYR A 162 2.31 6.96 11.52
CA TYR A 162 2.17 6.89 12.98
C TYR A 162 2.26 8.27 13.62
N ALA A 163 3.27 9.06 13.25
CA ALA A 163 3.45 10.40 13.77
C ALA A 163 2.27 11.34 13.44
N TYR A 164 1.67 11.17 12.26
CA TYR A 164 0.52 11.98 11.83
C TYR A 164 -0.75 11.67 12.64
N TYR A 165 -1.05 10.39 12.91
CA TYR A 165 -2.31 9.99 13.56
C TYR A 165 -2.20 9.84 15.09
N VAL A 166 -1.04 9.50 15.61
CA VAL A 166 -0.83 9.14 17.03
C VAL A 166 0.17 10.06 17.72
N GLY A 167 1.17 10.54 16.97
CA GLY A 167 2.27 11.32 17.50
C GLY A 167 1.93 12.78 17.78
N ASP A 168 2.77 13.43 18.58
CA ASP A 168 2.80 14.87 18.70
C ASP A 168 3.26 15.48 17.36
N LYS A 169 2.45 16.40 16.81
CA LYS A 169 2.75 17.11 15.56
C LYS A 169 4.13 17.80 15.59
N ASN A 170 4.61 18.19 16.76
CA ASN A 170 5.93 18.78 16.92
C ASN A 170 7.08 17.78 16.66
N ASN A 171 6.89 16.49 16.99
CA ASN A 171 7.86 15.45 16.66
C ASN A 171 7.88 15.14 15.17
N LEU A 172 6.74 15.19 14.48
CA LEU A 172 6.67 15.05 13.03
C LEU A 172 7.45 16.16 12.33
N VAL A 173 7.26 17.42 12.76
CA VAL A 173 8.00 18.57 12.21
C VAL A 173 9.51 18.44 12.47
N ARG A 174 9.93 17.99 13.65
CA ARG A 174 11.35 17.74 13.97
C ARG A 174 11.96 16.67 13.05
N ASN A 175 11.23 15.59 12.78
CA ASN A 175 11.71 14.54 11.89
C ASN A 175 11.91 15.06 10.46
N TYR A 176 10.97 15.83 9.91
CA TYR A 176 11.14 16.45 8.60
C TYR A 176 12.31 17.45 8.54
N LEU A 177 12.50 18.23 9.60
CA LEU A 177 13.64 19.16 9.67
C LEU A 177 14.99 18.42 9.70
N ASN A 178 15.09 17.32 10.45
CA ASN A 178 16.29 16.50 10.51
C ASN A 178 16.59 15.83 9.16
N GLU A 179 15.55 15.33 8.45
CA GLU A 179 15.71 14.75 7.12
C GLU A 179 16.16 15.80 6.08
N ALA A 180 15.58 16.99 6.12
CA ALA A 180 15.98 18.10 5.25
C ALA A 180 17.45 18.50 5.51
N GLN A 181 17.86 18.56 6.77
CA GLN A 181 19.22 18.89 7.15
C GLN A 181 20.24 17.84 6.69
N ALA A 182 19.89 16.54 6.77
CA ALA A 182 20.72 15.45 6.26
C ALA A 182 20.87 15.48 4.73
N LEU A 183 19.78 15.84 4.01
CA LEU A 183 19.81 16.01 2.54
C LEU A 183 20.67 17.21 2.13
N ILE A 184 20.58 18.33 2.84
CA ILE A 184 21.42 19.51 2.63
C ILE A 184 22.89 19.17 2.85
N SER A 185 23.24 18.47 3.93
CA SER A 185 24.60 18.03 4.20
C SER A 185 25.16 17.18 3.06
N LYS A 186 24.39 16.18 2.59
CA LYS A 186 24.80 15.35 1.44
C LYS A 186 24.98 16.16 0.16
N ALA A 187 24.14 17.17 -0.10
CA ALA A 187 24.27 18.03 -1.26
C ALA A 187 25.54 18.89 -1.19
N LEU A 188 25.88 19.39 0.00
CA LEU A 188 27.12 20.15 0.22
C LEU A 188 28.37 19.28 0.06
N ASP A 189 28.33 18.02 0.49
CA ASP A 189 29.43 17.07 0.32
C ASP A 189 29.71 16.73 -1.17
N ILE A 190 28.70 16.87 -2.04
CA ILE A 190 28.85 16.65 -3.49
C ILE A 190 29.45 17.89 -4.19
N LEU A 191 29.29 19.08 -3.59
CA LEU A 191 29.79 20.35 -4.15
C LEU A 191 31.23 20.68 -3.74
N ASN A 192 31.80 19.96 -2.77
CA ASN A 192 33.19 20.08 -2.32
C ASN A 192 34.05 18.93 -2.86
#